data_9d87722ef7b6e90ffec7a27d0a44ac0b
#
_entry.id   9d87722ef7b6e90ffec7a27d0a44ac0b
#
_cell.length_a   1.000
_cell.length_b   1.000
_cell.length_c   1.000
_cell.angle_alpha   90.00
_cell.angle_beta   90.00
_cell.angle_gamma   90.00
#
_symmetry.space_group_name_H-M   'P 1'
#
loop_
_entity.id
_entity.type
_entity.pdbx_description
1 polymer ?
#
loop_
_entity_poly.entity_id
_entity_poly.type
_entity_poly.pdbx_seq_one_letter_code
_entity_poly.pdbx_strand_id
1 'polypeptide(L)'
;LDRAMTKTKAQGGIIIVMDPKTGEILALGNRPTYDPNHFEKAVEKDFKNKAITDIYEPGSTFKPIIAAAALDAGTYSTETVWHDPGKIWASGHAIRNWDDGAYGDVKLVDIIKYSINTGFAHIGLLTGGKTLTEYALKFGFGKPTGIELPGEGAGILFNPDDMRDIDVATMSIGQSIAVTPLQMLQAYSALANGGQMVKPHILRTVNNPDGSVNKVYETEYVGNPVSKKVADEVKDMMEKEVSEGGGINARVPGYHMGGKTGTAQKIDPVKGGYLENEYIASFCGFGPTEDPRAICLVVLDNPRGVYYGGQVAAPVFKETMGQIMRYMGIPAMEEKRISSAGAGGYNNDNLPALPGKDQKAFLLPNFYGWSIREVGEWLYKAGLGFQPDGNGSADSQSPGAGETVQRGDNIRVHFSDS
;
A
#
# COMPACT_ATOMS: atom_id res chain seq x y z
N LEU A 1 -5.22 14.96 2.93
CA LEU A 1 -3.81 15.12 3.28
C LEU A 1 -3.64 15.90 4.58
N ASP A 2 -4.30 17.05 4.77
CA ASP A 2 -4.18 17.89 5.99
C ASP A 2 -4.52 17.14 7.27
N ARG A 3 -5.60 16.34 7.25
CA ARG A 3 -5.96 15.47 8.38
C ARG A 3 -4.87 14.44 8.70
N ALA A 4 -4.27 13.85 7.65
CA ALA A 4 -3.16 12.91 7.82
C ALA A 4 -1.94 13.60 8.44
N MET A 5 -1.56 14.77 7.93
CA MET A 5 -0.46 15.58 8.48
C MET A 5 -0.67 15.93 9.95
N THR A 6 -1.88 16.38 10.31
CA THR A 6 -2.23 16.72 11.70
C THR A 6 -2.15 15.49 12.61
N LYS A 7 -2.73 14.35 12.17
CA LYS A 7 -2.77 13.11 12.94
C LYS A 7 -1.38 12.52 13.17
N THR A 8 -0.55 12.52 12.14
CA THR A 8 0.77 11.86 12.17
C THR A 8 1.90 12.81 12.57
N LYS A 9 1.64 14.11 12.62
CA LYS A 9 2.64 15.18 12.82
C LYS A 9 3.81 15.04 11.83
N ALA A 10 3.51 14.57 10.60
CA ALA A 10 4.49 14.45 9.55
C ALA A 10 5.02 15.83 9.12
N GLN A 11 6.28 15.90 8.72
CA GLN A 11 6.91 17.13 8.25
C GLN A 11 6.50 17.52 6.83
N GLY A 12 6.13 16.50 6.03
CA GLY A 12 5.68 16.66 4.66
C GLY A 12 4.69 15.57 4.27
N GLY A 13 3.97 15.80 3.19
CA GLY A 13 3.06 14.81 2.67
C GLY A 13 2.71 15.03 1.21
N ILE A 14 2.46 13.94 0.50
CA ILE A 14 2.11 13.95 -0.91
C ILE A 14 0.97 12.96 -1.12
N ILE A 15 -0.03 13.35 -1.91
CA ILE A 15 -1.02 12.43 -2.51
C ILE A 15 -1.05 12.73 -4.00
N ILE A 16 -0.89 11.69 -4.81
CA ILE A 16 -1.07 11.77 -6.25
C ILE A 16 -2.07 10.70 -6.66
N VAL A 17 -2.98 11.07 -7.55
CA VAL A 17 -3.95 10.15 -8.16
C VAL A 17 -3.86 10.28 -9.67
N MET A 18 -3.76 9.15 -10.37
CA MET A 18 -3.63 9.08 -11.82
C MET A 18 -4.57 8.00 -12.38
N ASP A 19 -5.15 8.25 -13.54
CA ASP A 19 -5.82 7.21 -14.32
C ASP A 19 -4.75 6.28 -14.94
N PRO A 20 -4.74 4.96 -14.63
CA PRO A 20 -3.74 4.03 -15.15
C PRO A 20 -3.81 3.80 -16.65
N LYS A 21 -4.95 4.10 -17.28
CA LYS A 21 -5.18 3.82 -18.71
C LYS A 21 -4.81 5.01 -19.59
N THR A 22 -4.97 6.22 -19.07
CA THR A 22 -4.73 7.44 -19.85
C THR A 22 -3.48 8.20 -19.44
N GLY A 23 -3.05 8.08 -18.18
CA GLY A 23 -1.97 8.89 -17.61
C GLY A 23 -2.44 10.25 -17.08
N GLU A 24 -3.75 10.57 -17.17
CA GLU A 24 -4.28 11.81 -16.63
C GLU A 24 -4.06 11.89 -15.12
N ILE A 25 -3.42 12.96 -14.66
CA ILE A 25 -3.30 13.28 -13.24
C ILE A 25 -4.63 13.83 -12.75
N LEU A 26 -5.37 13.02 -11.99
CA LEU A 26 -6.70 13.36 -11.49
C LEU A 26 -6.64 14.25 -10.24
N ALA A 27 -5.58 14.08 -9.43
CA ALA A 27 -5.33 14.89 -8.26
C ALA A 27 -3.84 14.86 -7.88
N LEU A 28 -3.32 16.00 -7.43
CA LEU A 28 -1.97 16.13 -6.91
C LEU A 28 -1.97 17.13 -5.75
N GLY A 29 -1.58 16.67 -4.58
CA GLY A 29 -1.49 17.50 -3.38
C GLY A 29 -0.15 17.33 -2.68
N ASN A 30 0.47 18.47 -2.31
CA ASN A 30 1.71 18.55 -1.55
C ASN A 30 1.48 19.28 -0.22
N ARG A 31 2.26 18.90 0.81
CA ARG A 31 2.38 19.65 2.06
C ARG A 31 3.85 19.71 2.49
N PRO A 32 4.32 20.85 3.04
CA PRO A 32 3.64 22.13 3.06
C PRO A 32 3.33 22.65 1.65
N THR A 33 2.44 23.63 1.55
CA THR A 33 2.04 24.30 0.31
C THR A 33 1.82 25.78 0.55
N TYR A 34 1.56 26.54 -0.49
CA TYR A 34 1.28 27.96 -0.43
C TYR A 34 -0.08 28.30 -1.09
N ASP A 35 -0.62 29.46 -0.77
CA ASP A 35 -1.77 30.03 -1.46
C ASP A 35 -1.27 30.76 -2.72
N PRO A 36 -1.61 30.31 -3.94
CA PRO A 36 -1.17 30.96 -5.17
C PRO A 36 -1.72 32.38 -5.35
N ASN A 37 -2.81 32.73 -4.66
CA ASN A 37 -3.34 34.09 -4.67
C ASN A 37 -2.55 35.04 -3.75
N HIS A 38 -1.72 34.49 -2.86
CA HIS A 38 -0.87 35.20 -1.91
C HIS A 38 0.55 34.68 -1.90
N PHE A 39 1.08 34.41 -3.11
CA PHE A 39 2.40 33.78 -3.28
C PHE A 39 3.54 34.64 -2.66
N GLU A 40 3.35 35.93 -2.52
CA GLU A 40 4.30 36.86 -1.88
C GLU A 40 4.53 36.57 -0.38
N LYS A 41 3.64 35.78 0.25
CA LYS A 41 3.76 35.33 1.64
C LYS A 41 4.41 33.97 1.77
N ALA A 42 4.59 33.27 0.67
CA ALA A 42 5.17 31.93 0.67
C ALA A 42 6.69 31.97 0.89
N VAL A 43 7.22 30.92 1.52
CA VAL A 43 8.66 30.73 1.60
C VAL A 43 9.14 29.87 0.42
N GLU A 44 10.37 30.09 -0.04
CA GLU A 44 10.91 29.48 -1.26
C GLU A 44 10.71 27.96 -1.32
N LYS A 45 10.90 27.26 -0.20
CA LYS A 45 10.73 25.80 -0.12
C LYS A 45 9.31 25.31 -0.42
N ASP A 46 8.29 26.17 -0.26
CA ASP A 46 6.89 25.79 -0.45
C ASP A 46 6.46 25.87 -1.93
N PHE A 47 7.29 26.51 -2.80
CA PHE A 47 7.06 26.53 -4.25
C PHE A 47 7.37 25.21 -4.93
N LYS A 48 8.13 24.33 -4.27
CA LYS A 48 8.49 23.03 -4.86
C LYS A 48 7.29 22.10 -4.92
N ASN A 49 7.01 21.59 -6.12
CA ASN A 49 6.10 20.45 -6.28
C ASN A 49 6.84 19.15 -5.96
N LYS A 50 6.87 18.76 -4.70
CA LYS A 50 7.60 17.59 -4.19
C LYS A 50 7.21 16.28 -4.87
N ALA A 51 6.00 16.21 -5.44
CA ALA A 51 5.54 15.04 -6.16
C ALA A 51 6.39 14.70 -7.40
N ILE A 52 7.08 15.70 -7.95
CA ILE A 52 7.90 15.56 -9.15
C ILE A 52 9.37 15.96 -8.94
N THR A 53 9.67 16.80 -7.91
CA THR A 53 11.02 17.32 -7.69
C THR A 53 11.83 16.51 -6.69
N ASP A 54 11.17 16.01 -5.63
CA ASP A 54 11.85 15.33 -4.55
C ASP A 54 12.07 13.85 -4.90
N ILE A 55 13.27 13.37 -4.60
CA ILE A 55 13.64 11.97 -4.78
C ILE A 55 13.78 11.31 -3.42
N TYR A 56 13.35 10.08 -3.31
CA TYR A 56 13.43 9.29 -2.09
C TYR A 56 13.64 7.80 -2.41
N GLU A 57 14.13 7.05 -1.44
CA GLU A 57 14.16 5.59 -1.54
C GLU A 57 12.75 5.04 -1.33
N PRO A 58 12.16 4.34 -2.34
CA PRO A 58 10.76 3.90 -2.29
C PRO A 58 10.51 2.79 -1.26
N GLY A 59 11.57 2.14 -0.79
CA GLY A 59 11.46 1.00 0.11
C GLY A 59 10.55 -0.10 -0.47
N SER A 60 9.78 -0.73 0.38
CA SER A 60 8.95 -1.89 -0.02
C SER A 60 7.89 -1.60 -1.09
N THR A 61 7.58 -0.34 -1.42
CA THR A 61 6.73 -0.04 -2.58
C THR A 61 7.40 -0.37 -3.91
N PHE A 62 8.73 -0.55 -3.94
CA PHE A 62 9.47 -0.97 -5.13
C PHE A 62 9.41 -2.49 -5.38
N LYS A 63 9.09 -3.29 -4.38
CA LYS A 63 9.08 -4.76 -4.44
C LYS A 63 8.20 -5.36 -5.55
N PRO A 64 7.00 -4.84 -5.87
CA PRO A 64 6.23 -5.31 -7.02
C PRO A 64 6.97 -5.17 -8.35
N ILE A 65 7.81 -4.14 -8.51
CA ILE A 65 8.63 -3.95 -9.72
C ILE A 65 9.72 -5.03 -9.80
N ILE A 66 10.35 -5.36 -8.68
CA ILE A 66 11.35 -6.45 -8.60
C ILE A 66 10.70 -7.80 -8.88
N ALA A 67 9.52 -8.07 -8.32
CA ALA A 67 8.78 -9.30 -8.60
C ALA A 67 8.43 -9.42 -10.10
N ALA A 68 7.93 -8.35 -10.71
CA ALA A 68 7.62 -8.30 -12.13
C ALA A 68 8.87 -8.53 -12.99
N ALA A 69 9.99 -7.89 -12.65
CA ALA A 69 11.27 -8.08 -13.34
C ALA A 69 11.75 -9.53 -13.27
N ALA A 70 11.73 -10.15 -12.10
CA ALA A 70 12.18 -11.52 -11.90
C ALA A 70 11.29 -12.55 -12.62
N LEU A 71 9.97 -12.36 -12.62
CA LEU A 71 9.01 -13.21 -13.32
C LEU A 71 9.19 -13.08 -14.85
N ASP A 72 9.26 -11.86 -15.37
CA ASP A 72 9.35 -11.61 -16.82
C ASP A 72 10.71 -12.03 -17.40
N ALA A 73 11.79 -11.88 -16.62
CA ALA A 73 13.12 -12.40 -16.96
C ALA A 73 13.23 -13.94 -16.80
N GLY A 74 12.23 -14.59 -16.20
CA GLY A 74 12.24 -16.04 -15.97
C GLY A 74 13.26 -16.49 -14.91
N THR A 75 13.78 -15.60 -14.10
CA THR A 75 14.75 -15.90 -13.02
C THR A 75 14.08 -16.40 -11.75
N TYR A 76 12.77 -16.17 -11.62
CA TYR A 76 11.93 -16.63 -10.53
C TYR A 76 10.56 -17.09 -11.02
N SER A 77 9.82 -17.87 -10.21
CA SER A 77 8.49 -18.38 -10.55
C SER A 77 7.54 -18.24 -9.38
N THR A 78 6.25 -18.06 -9.67
CA THR A 78 5.18 -18.07 -8.66
C THR A 78 5.11 -19.37 -7.86
N GLU A 79 5.55 -20.48 -8.46
CA GLU A 79 5.53 -21.81 -7.85
C GLU A 79 6.79 -22.11 -7.03
N THR A 80 7.82 -21.28 -7.13
CA THR A 80 9.05 -21.48 -6.36
C THR A 80 8.77 -21.36 -4.87
N VAL A 81 9.12 -22.39 -4.13
CA VAL A 81 9.13 -22.38 -2.65
C VAL A 81 10.55 -22.05 -2.20
N TRP A 82 10.68 -21.06 -1.37
CA TRP A 82 11.95 -20.65 -0.76
C TRP A 82 11.83 -20.67 0.76
N HIS A 83 12.86 -21.21 1.43
CA HIS A 83 12.91 -21.24 2.88
C HIS A 83 13.51 -19.95 3.41
N ASP A 84 12.69 -19.10 4.05
CA ASP A 84 13.14 -17.86 4.68
C ASP A 84 13.82 -18.14 6.03
N PRO A 85 15.13 -17.89 6.14
CA PRO A 85 15.87 -18.07 7.40
C PRO A 85 15.77 -16.85 8.34
N GLY A 86 14.99 -15.81 8.00
CA GLY A 86 14.89 -14.53 8.72
C GLY A 86 16.09 -13.59 8.54
N LYS A 87 17.21 -14.11 8.01
CA LYS A 87 18.42 -13.33 7.73
C LYS A 87 19.21 -13.96 6.60
N ILE A 88 19.68 -13.14 5.64
CA ILE A 88 20.64 -13.53 4.60
C ILE A 88 21.84 -12.58 4.59
N TRP A 89 22.91 -12.98 3.93
CA TRP A 89 24.14 -12.21 3.85
C TRP A 89 24.44 -11.83 2.39
N ALA A 90 24.82 -10.56 2.18
CA ALA A 90 25.29 -10.06 0.90
C ALA A 90 26.52 -9.18 1.12
N SER A 91 27.64 -9.46 0.46
CA SER A 91 28.92 -8.75 0.60
C SER A 91 29.35 -8.50 2.07
N GLY A 92 29.11 -9.49 2.97
CA GLY A 92 29.44 -9.38 4.38
C GLY A 92 28.44 -8.60 5.25
N HIS A 93 27.34 -8.10 4.68
CA HIS A 93 26.29 -7.39 5.40
C HIS A 93 25.05 -8.26 5.56
N ALA A 94 24.39 -8.17 6.72
CA ALA A 94 23.17 -8.91 7.01
C ALA A 94 21.94 -8.13 6.56
N ILE A 95 21.06 -8.78 5.79
CA ILE A 95 19.72 -8.30 5.49
C ILE A 95 18.74 -9.11 6.36
N ARG A 96 17.84 -8.41 7.04
CA ARG A 96 16.84 -8.99 7.95
C ARG A 96 15.43 -8.61 7.56
N ASN A 97 14.48 -9.40 7.99
CA ASN A 97 13.07 -9.02 7.92
C ASN A 97 12.79 -7.86 8.89
N TRP A 98 11.73 -7.11 8.61
CA TRP A 98 11.35 -5.89 9.35
C TRP A 98 10.99 -6.18 10.83
N ASP A 99 10.60 -7.41 11.14
CA ASP A 99 10.18 -7.91 12.45
C ASP A 99 11.27 -8.83 13.10
N ASP A 100 12.45 -8.93 12.46
CA ASP A 100 13.54 -9.86 12.80
C ASP A 100 13.10 -11.35 12.79
N GLY A 101 11.90 -11.67 12.29
CA GLY A 101 11.34 -13.01 12.20
C GLY A 101 11.82 -13.81 11.00
N ALA A 102 11.58 -15.13 11.04
CA ALA A 102 11.75 -16.07 9.93
C ALA A 102 10.38 -16.63 9.53
N TYR A 103 10.09 -16.65 8.24
CA TYR A 103 8.78 -17.07 7.72
C TYR A 103 8.74 -18.53 7.26
N GLY A 104 9.88 -19.25 7.28
CA GLY A 104 9.97 -20.64 6.82
C GLY A 104 9.71 -20.78 5.32
N ASP A 105 9.00 -21.83 4.91
CA ASP A 105 8.72 -22.10 3.51
C ASP A 105 7.65 -21.17 2.95
N VAL A 106 8.03 -20.31 2.01
CA VAL A 106 7.19 -19.25 1.42
C VAL A 106 7.24 -19.29 -0.10
N LYS A 107 6.13 -18.92 -0.75
CA LYS A 107 6.05 -18.63 -2.18
C LYS A 107 6.14 -17.12 -2.43
N LEU A 108 6.27 -16.71 -3.70
CA LEU A 108 6.35 -15.30 -4.09
C LEU A 108 5.16 -14.48 -3.57
N VAL A 109 3.97 -15.06 -3.57
CA VAL A 109 2.76 -14.40 -3.03
C VAL A 109 2.90 -14.07 -1.55
N ASP A 110 3.51 -14.94 -0.75
CA ASP A 110 3.76 -14.71 0.67
C ASP A 110 4.87 -13.68 0.87
N ILE A 111 5.92 -13.73 0.04
CA ILE A 111 7.02 -12.77 0.05
C ILE A 111 6.51 -11.34 -0.21
N ILE A 112 5.56 -11.16 -1.15
CA ILE A 112 4.90 -9.88 -1.42
C ILE A 112 3.97 -9.51 -0.26
N LYS A 113 3.08 -10.43 0.14
CA LYS A 113 2.02 -10.24 1.12
C LYS A 113 2.55 -9.79 2.48
N TYR A 114 3.61 -10.43 2.96
CA TYR A 114 4.25 -10.10 4.24
C TYR A 114 5.46 -9.17 4.11
N SER A 115 5.74 -8.72 2.87
CA SER A 115 6.85 -7.81 2.59
C SER A 115 8.21 -8.33 3.06
N ILE A 116 8.49 -9.63 2.86
CA ILE A 116 9.67 -10.34 3.36
C ILE A 116 10.93 -9.78 2.69
N ASN A 117 11.79 -9.08 3.44
CA ASN A 117 13.00 -8.44 2.92
C ASN A 117 14.02 -9.46 2.42
N THR A 118 14.25 -10.51 3.19
CA THR A 118 15.18 -11.59 2.85
C THR A 118 14.77 -12.30 1.58
N GLY A 119 13.45 -12.50 1.37
CA GLY A 119 12.90 -13.08 0.15
C GLY A 119 13.16 -12.21 -1.08
N PHE A 120 12.93 -10.89 -0.99
CA PHE A 120 13.23 -9.99 -2.10
C PHE A 120 14.71 -9.83 -2.37
N ALA A 121 15.55 -9.78 -1.33
CA ALA A 121 16.99 -9.76 -1.51
C ALA A 121 17.50 -11.06 -2.18
N HIS A 122 16.95 -12.22 -1.82
CA HIS A 122 17.24 -13.49 -2.49
C HIS A 122 16.82 -13.46 -3.97
N ILE A 123 15.59 -13.02 -4.27
CA ILE A 123 15.11 -12.89 -5.67
C ILE A 123 16.01 -11.95 -6.47
N GLY A 124 16.40 -10.82 -5.88
CA GLY A 124 17.27 -9.87 -6.54
C GLY A 124 18.66 -10.42 -6.85
N LEU A 125 19.27 -11.13 -5.92
CA LEU A 125 20.57 -11.78 -6.12
C LEU A 125 20.51 -12.86 -7.21
N LEU A 126 19.41 -13.60 -7.30
CA LEU A 126 19.19 -14.57 -8.40
C LEU A 126 19.01 -13.86 -9.76
N THR A 127 18.31 -12.73 -9.78
CA THR A 127 18.00 -11.98 -11.00
C THR A 127 19.24 -11.23 -11.50
N GLY A 128 20.04 -10.71 -10.58
CA GLY A 128 21.28 -9.99 -10.87
C GLY A 128 21.07 -8.50 -11.16
N GLY A 129 22.06 -7.69 -10.78
CA GLY A 129 22.01 -6.22 -10.85
C GLY A 129 21.77 -5.69 -12.25
N LYS A 130 22.40 -6.28 -13.27
CA LYS A 130 22.21 -5.88 -14.66
C LYS A 130 20.75 -6.01 -15.11
N THR A 131 20.15 -7.17 -14.90
CA THR A 131 18.75 -7.42 -15.27
C THR A 131 17.81 -6.50 -14.50
N LEU A 132 18.00 -6.34 -13.18
CA LEU A 132 17.18 -5.43 -12.38
C LEU A 132 17.27 -3.98 -12.84
N THR A 133 18.46 -3.50 -13.19
CA THR A 133 18.67 -2.14 -13.72
C THR A 133 17.99 -1.98 -15.09
N GLU A 134 18.10 -2.97 -15.99
CA GLU A 134 17.40 -2.95 -17.27
C GLU A 134 15.88 -2.85 -17.11
N TYR A 135 15.30 -3.61 -16.18
CA TYR A 135 13.85 -3.51 -15.88
C TYR A 135 13.50 -2.19 -15.21
N ALA A 136 14.32 -1.68 -14.29
CA ALA A 136 14.08 -0.36 -13.70
C ALA A 136 14.02 0.74 -14.78
N LEU A 137 14.94 0.70 -15.76
CA LEU A 137 14.91 1.61 -16.92
C LEU A 137 13.65 1.41 -17.78
N LYS A 138 13.22 0.15 -18.05
CA LYS A 138 11.97 -0.14 -18.77
C LYS A 138 10.75 0.41 -18.04
N PHE A 139 10.72 0.37 -16.71
CA PHE A 139 9.67 0.95 -15.86
C PHE A 139 9.77 2.48 -15.73
N GLY A 140 10.72 3.12 -16.42
CA GLY A 140 10.84 4.58 -16.49
C GLY A 140 11.68 5.22 -15.39
N PHE A 141 12.31 4.45 -14.49
CA PHE A 141 13.20 5.01 -13.48
C PHE A 141 14.51 5.51 -14.09
N GLY A 142 15.17 6.46 -13.43
CA GLY A 142 16.43 7.05 -13.87
C GLY A 142 16.28 8.15 -14.94
N LYS A 143 15.06 8.53 -15.32
CA LYS A 143 14.76 9.62 -16.25
C LYS A 143 13.46 10.32 -15.89
N PRO A 144 13.28 11.62 -16.24
CA PRO A 144 12.01 12.30 -16.08
C PRO A 144 10.85 11.59 -16.80
N THR A 145 9.63 11.66 -16.24
CA THR A 145 8.42 11.10 -16.86
C THR A 145 7.95 11.91 -18.07
N GLY A 146 8.36 13.18 -18.12
CA GLY A 146 7.99 14.14 -19.16
C GLY A 146 6.62 14.77 -18.97
N ILE A 147 6.14 14.87 -17.70
CA ILE A 147 4.95 15.65 -17.36
C ILE A 147 5.17 17.14 -17.69
N GLU A 148 4.10 17.86 -18.03
CA GLU A 148 4.18 19.30 -18.44
C GLU A 148 4.40 20.25 -17.26
N LEU A 149 5.08 19.82 -16.21
CA LEU A 149 5.42 20.62 -15.04
C LEU A 149 6.93 20.86 -14.96
N PRO A 150 7.40 22.04 -14.57
CA PRO A 150 8.82 22.34 -14.48
C PRO A 150 9.49 21.70 -13.26
N GLY A 151 10.77 21.42 -13.37
CA GLY A 151 11.61 20.98 -12.24
C GLY A 151 11.52 19.51 -11.91
N GLU A 152 11.09 18.67 -12.85
CA GLU A 152 10.99 17.23 -12.64
C GLU A 152 12.37 16.59 -12.40
N GLY A 153 12.46 15.76 -11.35
CA GLY A 153 13.67 14.99 -11.01
C GLY A 153 13.77 13.70 -11.84
N ALA A 154 15.01 13.31 -12.16
CA ALA A 154 15.28 12.05 -12.88
C ALA A 154 15.34 10.83 -11.94
N GLY A 155 15.48 11.03 -10.62
CA GLY A 155 15.84 9.95 -9.72
C GLY A 155 17.32 9.59 -9.80
N ILE A 156 17.72 8.54 -9.07
CA ILE A 156 19.09 8.00 -9.10
C ILE A 156 19.00 6.49 -9.30
N LEU A 157 19.66 6.01 -10.32
CA LEU A 157 19.83 4.59 -10.62
C LEU A 157 21.32 4.31 -10.78
N PHE A 158 21.83 3.32 -10.04
CA PHE A 158 23.24 2.97 -10.11
C PHE A 158 23.59 2.28 -11.44
N ASN A 159 24.83 2.50 -11.89
CA ASN A 159 25.38 1.73 -12.98
C ASN A 159 25.52 0.26 -12.54
N PRO A 160 24.94 -0.71 -13.28
CA PRO A 160 24.97 -2.11 -12.90
C PRO A 160 26.38 -2.71 -12.80
N ASP A 161 27.35 -2.18 -13.56
CA ASP A 161 28.74 -2.66 -13.53
C ASP A 161 29.46 -2.29 -12.22
N ASP A 162 28.96 -1.31 -11.47
CA ASP A 162 29.53 -0.86 -10.20
C ASP A 162 28.81 -1.48 -8.98
N MET A 163 27.71 -2.25 -9.20
CA MET A 163 26.90 -2.83 -8.12
C MET A 163 27.56 -4.07 -7.52
N ARG A 164 27.69 -4.08 -6.20
CA ARG A 164 28.04 -5.28 -5.42
C ARG A 164 26.76 -6.04 -5.04
N ASP A 165 26.90 -7.27 -4.58
CA ASP A 165 25.74 -8.07 -4.13
C ASP A 165 24.87 -7.34 -3.08
N ILE A 166 25.48 -6.56 -2.19
CA ILE A 166 24.72 -5.78 -1.19
C ILE A 166 23.85 -4.71 -1.89
N ASP A 167 24.38 -4.06 -2.92
CA ASP A 167 23.66 -3.01 -3.63
C ASP A 167 22.50 -3.61 -4.44
N VAL A 168 22.68 -4.81 -5.00
CA VAL A 168 21.61 -5.58 -5.66
C VAL A 168 20.54 -6.00 -4.66
N ALA A 169 20.94 -6.53 -3.53
CA ALA A 169 20.03 -7.01 -2.49
C ALA A 169 19.23 -5.85 -1.87
N THR A 170 19.87 -4.70 -1.62
CA THR A 170 19.19 -3.50 -1.08
C THR A 170 18.29 -2.83 -2.13
N MET A 171 18.69 -2.78 -3.40
CA MET A 171 17.82 -2.33 -4.49
C MET A 171 16.53 -3.16 -4.56
N SER A 172 16.64 -4.46 -4.29
CA SER A 172 15.49 -5.38 -4.34
C SER A 172 14.46 -5.14 -3.23
N ILE A 173 14.84 -4.43 -2.18
CA ILE A 173 13.93 -3.98 -1.13
C ILE A 173 13.62 -2.48 -1.23
N GLY A 174 14.02 -1.82 -2.35
CA GLY A 174 13.76 -0.42 -2.65
C GLY A 174 14.68 0.57 -1.95
N GLN A 175 15.85 0.13 -1.54
CA GLN A 175 16.97 0.98 -1.12
C GLN A 175 18.04 0.97 -2.22
N SER A 176 19.08 1.81 -2.12
CA SER A 176 20.07 1.95 -3.21
C SER A 176 19.47 2.31 -4.58
N ILE A 177 18.31 2.94 -4.58
CA ILE A 177 17.64 3.58 -5.72
C ILE A 177 16.86 4.79 -5.20
N ALA A 178 16.90 5.91 -5.90
CA ALA A 178 16.07 7.06 -5.54
C ALA A 178 15.14 7.42 -6.70
N VAL A 179 13.87 7.63 -6.38
CA VAL A 179 12.79 7.85 -7.36
C VAL A 179 11.94 9.04 -6.98
N THR A 180 11.29 9.68 -7.96
CA THR A 180 10.24 10.64 -7.64
C THR A 180 8.92 9.92 -7.36
N PRO A 181 8.02 10.52 -6.55
CA PRO A 181 6.67 9.98 -6.36
C PRO A 181 5.94 9.73 -7.69
N LEU A 182 6.12 10.62 -8.67
CA LEU A 182 5.47 10.47 -9.98
C LEU A 182 6.02 9.29 -10.78
N GLN A 183 7.33 9.01 -10.73
CA GLN A 183 7.91 7.82 -11.35
C GLN A 183 7.30 6.53 -10.79
N MET A 184 7.03 6.48 -9.48
CA MET A 184 6.35 5.33 -8.87
C MET A 184 4.95 5.13 -9.45
N LEU A 185 4.16 6.19 -9.61
CA LEU A 185 2.84 6.09 -10.24
C LEU A 185 2.93 5.61 -11.69
N GLN A 186 3.87 6.17 -12.47
CA GLN A 186 4.08 5.75 -13.86
C GLN A 186 4.43 4.25 -13.93
N ALA A 187 5.33 3.77 -13.09
CA ALA A 187 5.69 2.35 -13.04
C ALA A 187 4.50 1.45 -12.66
N TYR A 188 3.71 1.88 -11.67
CA TYR A 188 2.51 1.15 -11.26
C TYR A 188 1.42 1.14 -12.33
N SER A 189 1.40 2.12 -13.26
CA SER A 189 0.44 2.08 -14.37
C SER A 189 0.63 0.82 -15.21
N ALA A 190 1.86 0.38 -15.45
CA ALA A 190 2.12 -0.86 -16.17
C ALA A 190 1.56 -2.09 -15.45
N LEU A 191 1.70 -2.17 -14.12
CA LEU A 191 1.15 -3.28 -13.32
C LEU A 191 -0.37 -3.27 -13.32
N ALA A 192 -0.98 -2.09 -13.23
CA ALA A 192 -2.43 -1.91 -13.21
C ALA A 192 -3.08 -2.08 -14.60
N ASN A 193 -2.33 -1.83 -15.69
CA ASN A 193 -2.83 -1.76 -17.06
C ASN A 193 -2.27 -2.89 -17.96
N GLY A 194 -2.12 -4.09 -17.40
CA GLY A 194 -1.74 -5.28 -18.17
C GLY A 194 -0.39 -5.17 -18.89
N GLY A 195 0.59 -4.54 -18.26
CA GLY A 195 1.94 -4.35 -18.79
C GLY A 195 2.13 -3.05 -19.58
N GLN A 196 1.08 -2.33 -19.92
CA GLN A 196 1.16 -1.08 -20.69
C GLN A 196 1.40 0.11 -19.77
N MET A 197 2.53 0.79 -19.95
CA MET A 197 2.91 1.97 -19.18
C MET A 197 2.49 3.25 -19.91
N VAL A 198 1.84 4.18 -19.21
CA VAL A 198 1.38 5.46 -19.75
C VAL A 198 2.27 6.62 -19.29
N LYS A 199 2.32 7.68 -20.09
CA LYS A 199 2.96 8.95 -19.73
C LYS A 199 2.01 9.76 -18.86
N PRO A 200 2.43 10.19 -17.65
CA PRO A 200 1.64 11.12 -16.86
C PRO A 200 1.48 12.47 -17.56
N HIS A 201 0.27 13.04 -17.52
CA HIS A 201 0.03 14.37 -18.08
C HIS A 201 -1.08 15.12 -17.32
N ILE A 202 -1.06 16.45 -17.37
CA ILE A 202 -2.05 17.33 -16.74
C ILE A 202 -2.86 18.13 -17.77
N LEU A 203 -2.37 18.20 -19.01
CA LEU A 203 -3.08 18.89 -20.08
C LEU A 203 -3.97 17.92 -20.83
N ARG A 204 -5.26 18.25 -20.91
CA ARG A 204 -6.26 17.49 -21.68
C ARG A 204 -6.58 18.16 -23.00
N THR A 205 -6.89 19.47 -22.96
CA THR A 205 -7.20 20.26 -24.13
C THR A 205 -6.67 21.68 -24.01
N VAL A 206 -6.34 22.27 -25.13
CA VAL A 206 -6.14 23.72 -25.27
C VAL A 206 -7.21 24.24 -26.22
N ASN A 207 -7.97 25.24 -25.79
CA ASN A 207 -9.03 25.82 -26.57
C ASN A 207 -8.65 27.23 -27.08
N ASN A 208 -9.17 27.57 -28.25
CA ASN A 208 -9.12 28.93 -28.80
C ASN A 208 -10.03 29.88 -28.00
N PRO A 209 -9.87 31.20 -28.12
CA PRO A 209 -10.74 32.17 -27.46
C PRO A 209 -12.23 32.05 -27.82
N ASP A 210 -12.55 31.50 -28.99
CA ASP A 210 -13.92 31.24 -29.43
C ASP A 210 -14.55 29.96 -28.89
N GLY A 211 -13.76 29.21 -28.04
CA GLY A 211 -14.16 27.94 -27.43
C GLY A 211 -13.92 26.70 -28.30
N SER A 212 -13.50 26.87 -29.55
CA SER A 212 -13.13 25.74 -30.40
C SER A 212 -11.87 25.05 -29.87
N VAL A 213 -11.76 23.73 -30.01
CA VAL A 213 -10.61 22.98 -29.56
C VAL A 213 -9.44 23.25 -30.50
N ASN A 214 -8.32 23.73 -29.95
CA ASN A 214 -7.06 23.96 -30.67
C ASN A 214 -6.21 22.68 -30.67
N LYS A 215 -6.04 22.05 -29.49
CA LYS A 215 -5.21 20.85 -29.32
C LYS A 215 -5.83 19.91 -28.30
N VAL A 216 -5.86 18.64 -28.61
CA VAL A 216 -6.16 17.55 -27.65
C VAL A 216 -4.85 16.83 -27.32
N TYR A 217 -4.66 16.50 -26.05
CA TYR A 217 -3.56 15.65 -25.60
C TYR A 217 -4.11 14.23 -25.44
N GLU A 218 -3.67 13.38 -26.35
CA GLU A 218 -4.08 11.97 -26.35
C GLU A 218 -3.22 11.16 -25.38
N THR A 219 -3.74 9.96 -24.99
CA THR A 219 -2.96 9.01 -24.20
C THR A 219 -1.68 8.62 -24.91
N GLU A 220 -0.54 8.76 -24.25
CA GLU A 220 0.76 8.36 -24.74
C GLU A 220 1.25 7.10 -23.99
N TYR A 221 1.41 6.00 -24.72
CA TYR A 221 2.02 4.78 -24.19
C TYR A 221 3.53 4.86 -24.32
N VAL A 222 4.25 4.72 -23.20
CA VAL A 222 5.72 4.92 -23.17
C VAL A 222 6.50 3.61 -23.03
N GLY A 223 5.82 2.48 -23.00
CA GLY A 223 6.44 1.17 -23.01
C GLY A 223 5.59 0.04 -22.46
N ASN A 224 6.10 -1.16 -22.62
CA ASN A 224 5.59 -2.39 -22.02
C ASN A 224 6.74 -3.05 -21.26
N PRO A 225 7.01 -2.62 -20.01
CA PRO A 225 8.15 -3.13 -19.25
C PRO A 225 8.10 -4.63 -19.01
N VAL A 226 6.89 -5.19 -18.89
CA VAL A 226 6.65 -6.62 -18.68
C VAL A 226 5.45 -7.10 -19.50
N SER A 227 5.32 -8.42 -19.68
CA SER A 227 4.19 -9.03 -20.35
C SER A 227 2.87 -8.84 -19.55
N LYS A 228 1.74 -8.90 -20.25
CA LYS A 228 0.41 -8.84 -19.62
C LYS A 228 0.24 -9.93 -18.55
N LYS A 229 0.72 -11.15 -18.83
CA LYS A 229 0.66 -12.26 -17.88
C LYS A 229 1.35 -11.91 -16.57
N VAL A 230 2.58 -11.41 -16.64
CA VAL A 230 3.34 -11.04 -15.45
C VAL A 230 2.71 -9.87 -14.71
N ALA A 231 2.21 -8.85 -15.42
CA ALA A 231 1.51 -7.74 -14.79
C ALA A 231 0.27 -8.21 -14.03
N ASP A 232 -0.54 -9.12 -14.61
CA ASP A 232 -1.71 -9.68 -13.96
C ASP A 232 -1.34 -10.54 -12.74
N GLU A 233 -0.32 -11.40 -12.82
CA GLU A 233 0.17 -12.20 -11.69
C GLU A 233 0.62 -11.32 -10.51
N VAL A 234 1.38 -10.24 -10.79
CA VAL A 234 1.81 -9.29 -9.75
C VAL A 234 0.64 -8.51 -9.18
N LYS A 235 -0.31 -8.09 -10.03
CA LYS A 235 -1.53 -7.40 -9.61
C LYS A 235 -2.34 -8.26 -8.60
N ASP A 236 -2.51 -9.55 -8.87
CA ASP A 236 -3.23 -10.48 -8.00
C ASP A 236 -2.50 -10.64 -6.64
N MET A 237 -1.17 -10.70 -6.66
CA MET A 237 -0.37 -10.74 -5.41
C MET A 237 -0.47 -9.42 -4.63
N MET A 238 -0.53 -8.27 -5.30
CA MET A 238 -0.73 -6.98 -4.66
C MET A 238 -2.14 -6.84 -4.05
N GLU A 239 -3.15 -7.52 -4.63
CA GLU A 239 -4.47 -7.63 -4.01
C GLU A 239 -4.40 -8.44 -2.70
N LYS A 240 -3.64 -9.54 -2.69
CA LYS A 240 -3.43 -10.33 -1.47
C LYS A 240 -2.71 -9.55 -0.36
N GLU A 241 -1.79 -8.67 -0.71
CA GLU A 241 -1.16 -7.77 0.27
C GLU A 241 -2.18 -6.85 0.95
N VAL A 242 -3.18 -6.35 0.21
CA VAL A 242 -4.25 -5.51 0.76
C VAL A 242 -5.34 -6.35 1.43
N SER A 243 -5.67 -7.52 0.90
CA SER A 243 -6.77 -8.33 1.45
C SER A 243 -6.37 -9.18 2.67
N GLU A 244 -5.10 -9.58 2.78
CA GLU A 244 -4.64 -10.56 3.78
C GLU A 244 -3.29 -10.20 4.43
N GLY A 245 -2.61 -9.16 3.94
CA GLY A 245 -1.23 -8.85 4.31
C GLY A 245 -1.06 -7.50 5.03
N GLY A 246 0.14 -6.94 4.90
CA GLY A 246 0.53 -5.68 5.56
C GLY A 246 -0.26 -4.44 5.14
N GLY A 247 -0.98 -4.51 4.01
CA GLY A 247 -1.82 -3.44 3.47
C GLY A 247 -3.28 -3.46 3.91
N ILE A 248 -3.65 -4.28 4.88
CA ILE A 248 -5.06 -4.49 5.29
C ILE A 248 -5.81 -3.19 5.61
N ASN A 249 -5.14 -2.18 6.12
CA ASN A 249 -5.72 -0.87 6.40
C ASN A 249 -6.03 -0.03 5.13
N ALA A 250 -5.61 -0.49 3.95
CA ALA A 250 -5.94 0.13 2.66
C ALA A 250 -7.23 -0.41 2.04
N ARG A 251 -7.86 -1.43 2.63
CA ARG A 251 -9.11 -2.01 2.13
C ARG A 251 -10.20 -0.96 2.01
N VAL A 252 -10.83 -0.88 0.85
CA VAL A 252 -12.02 -0.05 0.58
C VAL A 252 -13.23 -0.96 0.52
N PRO A 253 -14.21 -0.81 1.42
CA PRO A 253 -15.41 -1.66 1.42
C PRO A 253 -16.11 -1.69 0.06
N GLY A 254 -16.43 -2.87 -0.43
CA GLY A 254 -17.08 -3.10 -1.72
C GLY A 254 -16.16 -3.03 -2.94
N TYR A 255 -14.84 -2.96 -2.75
CA TYR A 255 -13.88 -2.92 -3.87
C TYR A 255 -12.65 -3.77 -3.56
N HIS A 256 -12.15 -4.52 -4.53
CA HIS A 256 -10.83 -5.11 -4.43
C HIS A 256 -9.77 -4.07 -4.77
N MET A 257 -8.82 -3.88 -3.88
CA MET A 257 -7.70 -2.96 -4.06
C MET A 257 -6.40 -3.74 -4.10
N GLY A 258 -5.53 -3.39 -5.02
CA GLY A 258 -4.15 -3.87 -5.04
C GLY A 258 -3.21 -2.77 -4.57
N GLY A 259 -2.15 -3.14 -3.85
CA GLY A 259 -1.19 -2.13 -3.40
C GLY A 259 -0.02 -2.70 -2.63
N LYS A 260 0.85 -1.80 -2.21
CA LYS A 260 2.04 -2.12 -1.41
C LYS A 260 2.35 -1.03 -0.40
N THR A 261 2.59 -1.44 0.83
CA THR A 261 3.10 -0.59 1.90
C THR A 261 4.59 -0.31 1.73
N GLY A 262 5.05 0.86 2.15
CA GLY A 262 6.44 1.23 2.23
C GLY A 262 6.79 1.93 3.53
N THR A 263 7.96 1.61 4.06
CA THR A 263 8.57 2.29 5.20
C THR A 263 10.07 2.30 4.94
N ALA A 264 10.62 3.45 4.61
CA ALA A 264 12.03 3.63 4.32
C ALA A 264 12.67 4.60 5.30
N GLN A 265 13.88 4.31 5.78
CA GLN A 265 14.65 5.30 6.53
C GLN A 265 15.11 6.42 5.59
N LYS A 266 15.18 7.63 6.11
CA LYS A 266 15.68 8.77 5.34
C LYS A 266 17.21 8.75 5.27
N ILE A 267 17.73 9.04 4.10
CA ILE A 267 19.18 9.19 3.88
C ILE A 267 19.65 10.47 4.57
N ASP A 268 20.80 10.41 5.24
CA ASP A 268 21.48 11.62 5.70
C ASP A 268 22.22 12.27 4.51
N PRO A 269 21.79 13.45 4.05
CA PRO A 269 22.38 14.08 2.87
C PRO A 269 23.77 14.67 3.12
N VAL A 270 24.19 14.76 4.37
CA VAL A 270 25.46 15.37 4.78
C VAL A 270 26.52 14.32 5.09
N LYS A 271 26.14 13.31 5.89
CA LYS A 271 27.09 12.29 6.38
C LYS A 271 27.05 11.01 5.55
N GLY A 272 26.02 10.84 4.71
CA GLY A 272 25.71 9.54 4.11
C GLY A 272 25.12 8.55 5.13
N GLY A 273 24.61 7.40 4.66
CA GLY A 273 23.88 6.45 5.49
C GLY A 273 22.47 6.95 5.82
N TYR A 274 21.91 6.49 6.95
CA TYR A 274 20.52 6.75 7.31
C TYR A 274 20.42 7.59 8.59
N LEU A 275 19.42 8.50 8.59
CA LEU A 275 19.06 9.28 9.77
C LEU A 275 18.38 8.38 10.80
N GLU A 276 18.74 8.52 12.07
CA GLU A 276 18.09 7.80 13.14
C GLU A 276 16.67 8.33 13.38
N ASN A 277 15.71 7.41 13.48
CA ASN A 277 14.29 7.71 13.77
C ASN A 277 13.61 8.66 12.77
N GLU A 278 14.11 8.77 11.55
CA GLU A 278 13.47 9.51 10.46
C GLU A 278 13.09 8.56 9.33
N TYR A 279 11.79 8.56 8.97
CA TYR A 279 11.22 7.61 8.02
C TYR A 279 10.35 8.30 6.99
N ILE A 280 10.24 7.68 5.83
CA ILE A 280 9.21 7.96 4.83
C ILE A 280 8.23 6.81 4.88
N ALA A 281 6.99 7.11 5.26
CA ALA A 281 5.89 6.16 5.25
C ALA A 281 5.09 6.32 3.97
N SER A 282 4.88 5.25 3.22
CA SER A 282 4.17 5.33 1.94
C SER A 282 3.21 4.16 1.74
N PHE A 283 2.26 4.39 0.84
CA PHE A 283 1.40 3.37 0.26
C PHE A 283 1.13 3.71 -1.20
N CYS A 284 1.41 2.77 -2.10
CA CYS A 284 1.09 2.89 -3.51
C CYS A 284 0.16 1.75 -3.92
N GLY A 285 -0.96 2.08 -4.52
CA GLY A 285 -1.95 1.08 -4.90
C GLY A 285 -2.95 1.59 -5.93
N PHE A 286 -3.83 0.72 -6.36
CA PHE A 286 -4.82 0.96 -7.41
C PHE A 286 -6.10 0.18 -7.15
N GLY A 287 -7.13 0.54 -7.88
CA GLY A 287 -8.39 -0.20 -7.84
C GLY A 287 -9.47 0.32 -8.78
N PRO A 288 -10.56 -0.49 -8.94
CA PRO A 288 -10.67 -1.91 -8.55
C PRO A 288 -9.66 -2.80 -9.30
N THR A 289 -9.23 -3.94 -8.72
CA THR A 289 -8.21 -4.81 -9.35
C THR A 289 -8.69 -5.46 -10.64
N GLU A 290 -10.00 -5.67 -10.78
CA GLU A 290 -10.64 -6.23 -11.98
C GLU A 290 -10.54 -5.28 -13.19
N ASP A 291 -10.70 -3.97 -12.94
CA ASP A 291 -10.63 -2.91 -13.95
C ASP A 291 -10.08 -1.62 -13.30
N PRO A 292 -8.75 -1.49 -13.14
CA PRO A 292 -8.18 -0.35 -12.44
C PRO A 292 -8.56 0.98 -13.09
N ARG A 293 -9.14 1.87 -12.27
CA ARG A 293 -9.65 3.18 -12.68
C ARG A 293 -8.88 4.33 -12.04
N ALA A 294 -8.14 4.04 -10.99
CA ALA A 294 -7.26 5.01 -10.35
C ALA A 294 -6.07 4.30 -9.70
N ILE A 295 -4.90 4.93 -9.80
CA ILE A 295 -3.71 4.63 -8.99
C ILE A 295 -3.56 5.79 -8.01
N CYS A 296 -3.25 5.48 -6.76
CA CYS A 296 -3.01 6.48 -5.74
C CYS A 296 -1.71 6.17 -4.99
N LEU A 297 -0.84 7.16 -4.88
CA LEU A 297 0.33 7.13 -4.01
C LEU A 297 0.13 8.13 -2.88
N VAL A 298 0.32 7.65 -1.67
CA VAL A 298 0.39 8.46 -0.45
C VAL A 298 1.82 8.37 0.09
N VAL A 299 2.44 9.51 0.34
CA VAL A 299 3.75 9.61 1.00
C VAL A 299 3.62 10.56 2.19
N LEU A 300 4.05 10.12 3.36
CA LEU A 300 4.16 10.93 4.57
C LEU A 300 5.63 11.00 4.98
N ASP A 301 6.20 12.19 4.94
CA ASP A 301 7.58 12.46 5.28
C ASP A 301 7.72 12.67 6.79
N ASN A 302 8.50 11.82 7.43
CA ASN A 302 8.87 11.89 8.82
C ASN A 302 7.67 11.98 9.79
N PRO A 303 6.70 11.04 9.73
CA PRO A 303 5.62 10.98 10.72
C PRO A 303 6.19 10.69 12.11
N ARG A 304 5.59 11.25 13.14
CA ARG A 304 6.03 11.10 14.53
C ARG A 304 5.23 10.03 15.26
N GLY A 305 5.90 9.27 16.11
CA GLY A 305 5.32 8.14 16.82
C GLY A 305 5.24 6.90 15.91
N VAL A 306 4.04 6.54 15.45
CA VAL A 306 3.87 5.44 14.50
C VAL A 306 4.29 5.90 13.09
N TYR A 307 5.20 5.15 12.47
CA TYR A 307 5.81 5.48 11.18
C TYR A 307 5.66 4.41 10.10
N TYR A 308 5.00 3.29 10.38
CA TYR A 308 4.78 2.23 9.40
C TYR A 308 3.76 2.64 8.34
N GLY A 309 4.11 2.49 7.05
CA GLY A 309 3.24 2.86 5.92
C GLY A 309 1.86 2.19 5.98
N GLY A 310 1.81 0.92 6.40
CA GLY A 310 0.54 0.19 6.60
C GLY A 310 -0.36 0.78 7.69
N GLN A 311 0.20 1.54 8.64
CA GLN A 311 -0.57 2.14 9.74
C GLN A 311 -0.89 3.62 9.52
N VAL A 312 -0.05 4.36 8.80
CA VAL A 312 -0.24 5.81 8.63
C VAL A 312 -0.60 6.23 7.20
N ALA A 313 -0.06 5.57 6.15
CA ALA A 313 -0.33 5.90 4.76
C ALA A 313 -1.50 5.08 4.16
N ALA A 314 -1.61 3.78 4.48
CA ALA A 314 -2.68 2.92 3.99
C ALA A 314 -4.11 3.40 4.37
N PRO A 315 -4.39 3.91 5.59
CA PRO A 315 -5.68 4.50 5.91
C PRO A 315 -6.01 5.75 5.08
N VAL A 316 -5.00 6.55 4.72
CA VAL A 316 -5.18 7.73 3.85
C VAL A 316 -5.52 7.30 2.43
N PHE A 317 -4.83 6.28 1.90
CA PHE A 317 -5.18 5.65 0.63
C PHE A 317 -6.62 5.13 0.63
N LYS A 318 -7.02 4.35 1.65
CA LYS A 318 -8.39 3.85 1.82
C LYS A 318 -9.43 4.97 1.72
N GLU A 319 -9.23 6.04 2.48
CA GLU A 319 -10.15 7.17 2.50
C GLU A 319 -10.21 7.86 1.13
N THR A 320 -9.06 8.12 0.52
CA THR A 320 -8.93 8.77 -0.79
C THR A 320 -9.60 7.93 -1.88
N MET A 321 -9.22 6.65 -1.99
CA MET A 321 -9.78 5.76 -3.01
C MET A 321 -11.28 5.52 -2.83
N GLY A 322 -11.75 5.39 -1.58
CA GLY A 322 -13.18 5.24 -1.32
C GLY A 322 -14.01 6.45 -1.77
N GLN A 323 -13.45 7.66 -1.69
CA GLN A 323 -14.09 8.86 -2.23
C GLN A 323 -14.03 8.87 -3.76
N ILE A 324 -12.89 8.50 -4.35
CA ILE A 324 -12.70 8.43 -5.81
C ILE A 324 -13.66 7.44 -6.44
N MET A 325 -13.77 6.21 -5.90
CA MET A 325 -14.69 5.20 -6.44
C MET A 325 -16.13 5.72 -6.49
N ARG A 326 -16.59 6.39 -5.43
CA ARG A 326 -17.92 7.01 -5.39
C ARG A 326 -18.07 8.17 -6.37
N TYR A 327 -17.06 9.05 -6.44
CA TYR A 327 -17.05 10.20 -7.34
C TYR A 327 -17.10 9.78 -8.82
N MET A 328 -16.36 8.73 -9.17
CA MET A 328 -16.34 8.17 -10.53
C MET A 328 -17.57 7.30 -10.83
N GLY A 329 -18.50 7.12 -9.88
CA GLY A 329 -19.68 6.28 -10.05
C GLY A 329 -19.37 4.80 -10.27
N ILE A 330 -18.21 4.32 -9.80
CA ILE A 330 -17.85 2.91 -9.91
C ILE A 330 -18.71 2.13 -8.91
N PRO A 331 -19.52 1.16 -9.38
CA PRO A 331 -20.39 0.40 -8.49
C PRO A 331 -19.54 -0.44 -7.54
N ALA A 332 -19.88 -0.40 -6.25
CA ALA A 332 -19.35 -1.35 -5.29
C ALA A 332 -19.86 -2.75 -5.68
N MET A 333 -18.98 -3.76 -5.55
CA MET A 333 -19.44 -5.14 -5.67
C MET A 333 -20.47 -5.38 -4.56
N GLU A 334 -21.63 -5.91 -4.93
CA GLU A 334 -22.53 -6.48 -3.96
C GLU A 334 -21.75 -7.59 -3.25
N GLU A 335 -21.59 -7.48 -1.93
CA GLU A 335 -21.16 -8.62 -1.12
C GLU A 335 -22.12 -9.76 -1.49
N LYS A 336 -21.63 -10.73 -2.25
CA LYS A 336 -22.36 -11.98 -2.43
C LYS A 336 -22.60 -12.50 -1.03
N ARG A 337 -23.83 -12.38 -0.55
CA ARG A 337 -24.28 -13.14 0.62
C ARG A 337 -24.00 -14.59 0.30
N ILE A 338 -22.83 -15.06 0.72
CA ILE A 338 -22.54 -16.48 0.67
C ILE A 338 -23.50 -17.08 1.69
N SER A 339 -24.56 -17.67 1.19
CA SER A 339 -25.37 -18.58 1.98
C SER A 339 -24.47 -19.76 2.32
N SER A 340 -23.70 -19.62 3.40
CA SER A 340 -22.82 -20.65 3.91
C SER A 340 -23.64 -21.68 4.65
N ALA A 341 -24.11 -22.68 3.91
CA ALA A 341 -24.26 -24.00 4.49
C ALA A 341 -22.82 -24.59 4.58
N GLY A 342 -22.20 -24.51 5.74
CA GLY A 342 -21.02 -25.29 6.16
C GLY A 342 -19.66 -24.65 5.92
N ALA A 343 -19.19 -23.85 6.85
CA ALA A 343 -17.85 -23.77 7.47
C ALA A 343 -17.67 -22.37 8.10
N GLY A 344 -17.30 -22.29 9.38
CA GLY A 344 -17.34 -21.09 10.20
C GLY A 344 -16.39 -19.97 9.75
N GLY A 345 -16.99 -18.92 9.19
CA GLY A 345 -16.40 -17.61 8.98
C GLY A 345 -17.48 -16.58 9.30
N TYR A 346 -17.23 -15.74 10.28
CA TYR A 346 -18.22 -14.82 10.84
C TYR A 346 -18.33 -13.55 10.00
N ASN A 347 -19.51 -13.31 9.41
CA ASN A 347 -19.93 -12.03 8.80
C ASN A 347 -20.62 -11.16 9.83
N ASN A 348 -20.33 -9.84 9.84
CA ASN A 348 -20.95 -8.83 10.72
C ASN A 348 -22.48 -8.73 10.60
N ASP A 349 -23.12 -9.26 9.57
CA ASP A 349 -24.58 -9.29 9.40
C ASP A 349 -25.28 -10.48 10.09
N ASN A 350 -24.52 -11.37 10.73
CA ASN A 350 -25.02 -12.52 11.49
C ASN A 350 -24.60 -12.45 12.97
N LEU A 351 -24.61 -11.25 13.54
CA LEU A 351 -24.64 -11.17 15.01
C LEU A 351 -25.82 -12.00 15.50
N PRO A 352 -25.62 -12.93 16.46
CA PRO A 352 -26.72 -13.69 17.01
C PRO A 352 -27.86 -12.78 17.42
N ALA A 353 -29.09 -13.18 17.14
CA ALA A 353 -30.24 -12.37 17.46
C ALA A 353 -30.18 -11.94 18.94
N LEU A 354 -30.44 -10.67 19.20
CA LEU A 354 -30.50 -10.17 20.56
C LEU A 354 -31.65 -10.87 21.32
N PRO A 355 -31.44 -11.18 22.59
CA PRO A 355 -32.51 -11.76 23.41
C PRO A 355 -33.70 -10.82 23.48
N GLY A 356 -34.90 -11.37 23.40
CA GLY A 356 -36.16 -10.60 23.53
C GLY A 356 -36.16 -9.71 24.77
N LYS A 357 -36.79 -8.53 24.70
CA LYS A 357 -36.79 -7.56 25.82
C LYS A 357 -37.27 -8.15 27.15
N ASP A 358 -38.19 -9.11 27.10
CA ASP A 358 -38.79 -9.77 28.28
C ASP A 358 -38.07 -11.06 28.70
N GLN A 359 -37.04 -11.47 27.92
CA GLN A 359 -36.27 -12.68 28.18
C GLN A 359 -35.23 -12.39 29.28
N LYS A 360 -35.44 -12.97 30.48
CA LYS A 360 -34.56 -12.75 31.65
C LYS A 360 -33.26 -13.58 31.55
N ALA A 361 -33.35 -14.78 31.01
CA ALA A 361 -32.20 -15.67 30.83
C ALA A 361 -32.13 -16.17 29.38
N PHE A 362 -30.94 -16.26 28.84
CA PHE A 362 -30.66 -16.66 27.45
C PHE A 362 -29.26 -17.24 27.30
N LEU A 363 -29.03 -17.93 26.18
CA LEU A 363 -27.74 -18.54 25.90
C LEU A 363 -26.75 -17.47 25.39
N LEU A 364 -25.54 -17.46 25.94
CA LEU A 364 -24.47 -16.57 25.50
C LEU A 364 -23.90 -17.04 24.15
N PRO A 365 -23.81 -16.16 23.13
CA PRO A 365 -23.23 -16.54 21.87
C PRO A 365 -21.71 -16.76 21.96
N ASN A 366 -21.14 -17.36 20.92
CA ASN A 366 -19.69 -17.47 20.77
C ASN A 366 -19.12 -16.18 20.22
N PHE A 367 -18.23 -15.52 20.96
CA PHE A 367 -17.58 -14.28 20.55
C PHE A 367 -16.22 -14.51 19.87
N TYR A 368 -15.77 -15.76 19.71
CA TYR A 368 -14.48 -16.06 19.08
C TYR A 368 -14.31 -15.33 17.73
N GLY A 369 -13.21 -14.60 17.56
CA GLY A 369 -12.90 -13.83 16.37
C GLY A 369 -13.57 -12.44 16.28
N TRP A 370 -14.43 -12.06 17.25
CA TRP A 370 -15.05 -10.74 17.26
C TRP A 370 -14.09 -9.68 17.81
N SER A 371 -14.17 -8.46 17.29
CA SER A 371 -13.44 -7.33 17.87
C SER A 371 -14.04 -6.91 19.23
N ILE A 372 -13.23 -6.24 20.04
CA ILE A 372 -13.67 -5.66 21.34
C ILE A 372 -14.94 -4.82 21.16
N ARG A 373 -15.03 -4.07 20.07
CA ARG A 373 -16.19 -3.22 19.78
C ARG A 373 -17.45 -4.02 19.51
N GLU A 374 -17.37 -5.07 18.69
CA GLU A 374 -18.52 -5.92 18.34
C GLU A 374 -19.06 -6.65 19.57
N VAL A 375 -18.17 -7.21 20.38
CA VAL A 375 -18.52 -7.85 21.65
C VAL A 375 -19.20 -6.84 22.58
N GLY A 376 -18.60 -5.67 22.76
CA GLY A 376 -19.13 -4.62 23.63
C GLY A 376 -20.50 -4.12 23.19
N GLU A 377 -20.71 -3.89 21.88
CA GLU A 377 -22.01 -3.46 21.35
C GLU A 377 -23.10 -4.53 21.54
N TRP A 378 -22.78 -5.80 21.31
CA TRP A 378 -23.74 -6.89 21.49
C TRP A 378 -24.12 -7.08 22.96
N LEU A 379 -23.12 -7.14 23.86
CA LEU A 379 -23.34 -7.29 25.31
C LEU A 379 -24.14 -6.13 25.87
N TYR A 380 -23.82 -4.90 25.46
CA TYR A 380 -24.60 -3.71 25.89
C TYR A 380 -26.07 -3.81 25.46
N LYS A 381 -26.33 -4.16 24.19
CA LYS A 381 -27.70 -4.32 23.68
C LYS A 381 -28.45 -5.49 24.33
N ALA A 382 -27.71 -6.53 24.74
CA ALA A 382 -28.25 -7.68 25.49
C ALA A 382 -28.49 -7.37 26.98
N GLY A 383 -28.00 -6.22 27.46
CA GLY A 383 -28.15 -5.84 28.88
C GLY A 383 -27.20 -6.59 29.81
N LEU A 384 -26.02 -6.93 29.33
CA LEU A 384 -24.93 -7.62 30.04
C LEU A 384 -23.78 -6.65 30.34
N GLY A 385 -23.04 -6.89 31.41
CA GLY A 385 -21.78 -6.21 31.70
C GLY A 385 -20.63 -6.76 30.84
N PHE A 386 -19.66 -5.92 30.56
CA PHE A 386 -18.51 -6.28 29.71
C PHE A 386 -17.17 -6.01 30.42
N GLN A 387 -16.34 -7.03 30.50
CA GLN A 387 -15.00 -6.98 31.07
C GLN A 387 -14.00 -7.44 30.01
N PRO A 388 -13.49 -6.53 29.15
CA PRO A 388 -12.45 -6.87 28.18
C PRO A 388 -11.10 -7.07 28.86
N ASP A 389 -10.30 -8.01 28.34
CA ASP A 389 -8.93 -8.29 28.75
C ASP A 389 -8.08 -8.49 27.49
N GLY A 390 -6.99 -7.74 27.34
CA GLY A 390 -6.14 -7.77 26.14
C GLY A 390 -6.61 -6.87 24.99
N ASN A 391 -6.05 -7.08 23.80
CA ASN A 391 -6.34 -6.35 22.56
C ASN A 391 -6.44 -7.33 21.38
N GLY A 392 -7.04 -6.90 20.24
CA GLY A 392 -7.18 -7.73 19.05
C GLY A 392 -8.56 -8.36 18.89
N SER A 393 -8.61 -9.65 18.58
CA SER A 393 -9.83 -10.43 18.40
C SER A 393 -10.11 -11.35 19.60
N ALA A 394 -11.38 -11.56 19.94
CA ALA A 394 -11.78 -12.44 21.04
C ALA A 394 -11.30 -13.87 20.77
N ASP A 395 -10.55 -14.43 21.71
CA ASP A 395 -10.07 -15.81 21.67
C ASP A 395 -10.63 -16.71 22.76
N SER A 396 -11.15 -16.10 23.82
CA SER A 396 -11.84 -16.82 24.89
C SER A 396 -12.84 -15.95 25.63
N GLN A 397 -13.83 -16.59 26.25
CA GLN A 397 -14.89 -15.91 27.02
C GLN A 397 -15.30 -16.70 28.25
N SER A 398 -15.76 -15.99 29.25
CA SER A 398 -16.34 -16.57 30.50
C SER A 398 -17.50 -15.71 30.98
N PRO A 399 -18.74 -16.29 31.13
CA PRO A 399 -19.12 -17.65 30.82
C PRO A 399 -18.88 -18.10 29.39
N GLY A 400 -18.81 -19.43 29.19
CA GLY A 400 -18.55 -20.03 27.86
C GLY A 400 -19.71 -19.83 26.88
N ALA A 401 -19.40 -20.00 25.57
CA ALA A 401 -20.43 -20.00 24.53
C ALA A 401 -21.47 -21.10 24.77
N GLY A 402 -22.75 -20.75 24.64
CA GLY A 402 -23.90 -21.66 24.93
C GLY A 402 -24.25 -21.81 26.40
N GLU A 403 -23.54 -21.18 27.31
CA GLU A 403 -23.97 -21.12 28.73
C GLU A 403 -25.11 -20.13 28.91
N THR A 404 -25.97 -20.41 29.89
CA THR A 404 -27.12 -19.55 30.22
C THR A 404 -26.69 -18.40 31.12
N VAL A 405 -26.95 -17.16 30.66
CA VAL A 405 -26.70 -15.92 31.39
C VAL A 405 -27.98 -15.15 31.65
N GLN A 406 -27.95 -14.26 32.63
CA GLN A 406 -29.06 -13.38 32.97
C GLN A 406 -28.69 -11.92 32.70
N ARG A 407 -29.69 -11.07 32.43
CA ARG A 407 -29.43 -9.62 32.27
C ARG A 407 -28.77 -9.07 33.53
N GLY A 408 -27.70 -8.32 33.37
CA GLY A 408 -26.87 -7.78 34.43
C GLY A 408 -25.62 -8.61 34.74
N ASP A 409 -25.54 -9.85 34.26
CA ASP A 409 -24.29 -10.64 34.41
C ASP A 409 -23.12 -9.98 33.73
N ASN A 410 -21.92 -10.14 34.30
CA ASN A 410 -20.68 -9.65 33.74
C ASN A 410 -19.99 -10.74 32.91
N ILE A 411 -19.67 -10.41 31.67
CA ILE A 411 -19.00 -11.31 30.73
C ILE A 411 -17.54 -10.84 30.54
N ARG A 412 -16.62 -11.70 30.92
CA ARG A 412 -15.19 -11.48 30.62
C ARG A 412 -14.87 -12.08 29.26
N VAL A 413 -14.21 -11.30 28.43
CA VAL A 413 -13.71 -11.76 27.11
C VAL A 413 -12.26 -11.37 26.99
N HIS A 414 -11.42 -12.36 26.70
CA HIS A 414 -10.01 -12.16 26.42
C HIS A 414 -9.82 -11.95 24.93
N PHE A 415 -8.93 -11.02 24.57
CA PHE A 415 -8.60 -10.63 23.20
C PHE A 415 -7.10 -10.74 23.00
N SER A 416 -6.69 -11.37 21.90
CA SER A 416 -5.28 -11.44 21.49
C SER A 416 -5.11 -11.04 20.03
N ASP A 417 -3.94 -10.50 19.72
CA ASP A 417 -3.53 -10.29 18.34
C ASP A 417 -3.16 -11.66 17.74
N SER A 418 -3.98 -12.14 16.80
CA SER A 418 -3.77 -13.41 16.08
C SER A 418 -2.89 -13.21 14.86
#